data_267e6a56dbaf1cc40ee8b1d72590cfb2
#
_entry.id   267e6a56dbaf1cc40ee8b1d72590cfb2
#
_cell.length_a   1.000
_cell.length_b   1.000
_cell.length_c   1.000
_cell.angle_alpha   90.00
_cell.angle_beta   90.00
_cell.angle_gamma   90.00
#
_symmetry.space_group_name_H-M   'P 1'
#
loop_
_entity.id
_entity.type
_entity.pdbx_description
1 polymer ?
#
loop_
_entity_poly.entity_id
_entity_poly.type
_entity_poly.pdbx_seq_one_letter_code
_entity_poly.pdbx_strand_id
1 'polypeptide(L)'
;MSEHVIELRSATKAYGKQTVLHGVDLKVRRGEFLTLLGPSGCGKTTILRLLAGFESPTTGTVLLDGQDVTALPPEDRGVNTVFQSYALFPHMTVYDNVAFGPRIKGVGGSELETRVMEALKTVKLDGFAQRKPAQLSGGQQQRVAIARALVNRPLVLLLDESLSALDYKLRKAMQIELKQLQRQLGITFVFVTHDQEEALSMSDRVVVMNAGNIQQIGTPREVYEQPENLFVAKFVGEINTLTGKVCAVHGDGSYDIDLFGHVIDLRARRSFAVGAEVSVLIRPEDLRIWREGEGTVEDLADLFPGTVEEVIYKGTTVDLIVRLTETRELLSTTQFFNEDDASGSLLDYRIGEPVHVDWVHGWEVILPHE
;
A
#
# COMPACT_ATOMS: atom_id res chain seq x y z
N MET A 1 -27.51 -9.25 7.01
CA MET A 1 -26.07 -9.03 7.31
C MET A 1 -25.67 -7.72 6.64
N SER A 2 -24.99 -6.83 7.33
CA SER A 2 -24.50 -5.57 6.74
C SER A 2 -23.49 -5.85 5.63
N GLU A 3 -23.51 -5.06 4.54
CA GLU A 3 -22.48 -5.10 3.50
C GLU A 3 -21.10 -4.76 4.08
N HIS A 4 -21.07 -3.87 5.06
CA HIS A 4 -19.86 -3.45 5.76
C HIS A 4 -19.77 -4.12 7.13
N VAL A 5 -18.62 -4.75 7.40
CA VAL A 5 -18.34 -5.40 8.69
C VAL A 5 -17.78 -4.41 9.70
N ILE A 6 -17.10 -3.36 9.24
CA ILE A 6 -16.58 -2.26 10.07
C ILE A 6 -17.08 -0.95 9.50
N GLU A 7 -17.49 -0.02 10.39
CA GLU A 7 -17.68 1.38 10.06
C GLU A 7 -17.08 2.26 11.17
N LEU A 8 -16.25 3.19 10.78
CA LEU A 8 -15.91 4.37 11.58
C LEU A 8 -16.73 5.54 11.07
N ARG A 9 -17.41 6.24 11.95
CA ARG A 9 -18.23 7.42 11.61
C ARG A 9 -17.68 8.63 12.33
N SER A 10 -17.11 9.57 11.59
CA SER A 10 -16.52 10.83 12.04
C SER A 10 -15.65 10.64 13.29
N ALA A 11 -14.84 9.56 13.29
CA ALA A 11 -14.05 9.17 14.44
C ALA A 11 -12.86 10.12 14.62
N THR A 12 -12.80 10.80 15.75
CA THR A 12 -11.63 11.60 16.15
C THR A 12 -10.88 10.91 17.29
N LYS A 13 -9.59 11.19 17.42
CA LYS A 13 -8.80 10.77 18.57
C LYS A 13 -7.81 11.85 18.94
N ALA A 14 -7.85 12.26 20.21
CA ALA A 14 -6.89 13.18 20.79
C ALA A 14 -6.23 12.56 22.03
N TYR A 15 -4.96 12.83 22.22
CA TYR A 15 -4.18 12.52 23.41
C TYR A 15 -3.75 13.84 24.06
N GLY A 16 -4.43 14.19 25.14
CA GLY A 16 -4.28 15.52 25.75
C GLY A 16 -4.68 16.63 24.78
N LYS A 17 -3.73 17.47 24.39
CA LYS A 17 -3.96 18.59 23.44
C LYS A 17 -3.69 18.21 21.97
N GLN A 18 -3.11 17.05 21.72
CA GLN A 18 -2.73 16.62 20.36
C GLN A 18 -3.83 15.76 19.74
N THR A 19 -4.46 16.24 18.67
CA THR A 19 -5.37 15.46 17.86
C THR A 19 -4.55 14.61 16.87
N VAL A 20 -4.82 13.31 16.85
CA VAL A 20 -4.14 12.31 15.98
C VAL A 20 -5.04 11.86 14.84
N LEU A 21 -6.36 11.84 15.04
CA LEU A 21 -7.35 11.55 13.99
C LEU A 21 -8.37 12.68 13.91
N HIS A 22 -8.64 13.14 12.69
CA HIS A 22 -9.40 14.36 12.40
C HIS A 22 -10.76 14.07 11.74
N GLY A 23 -11.61 13.23 12.36
CA GLY A 23 -12.94 12.94 11.84
C GLY A 23 -12.90 11.89 10.71
N VAL A 24 -12.32 10.74 10.99
CA VAL A 24 -12.15 9.65 10.02
C VAL A 24 -13.49 8.93 9.79
N ASP A 25 -13.89 8.85 8.52
CA ASP A 25 -14.96 8.01 8.03
C ASP A 25 -14.36 6.84 7.23
N LEU A 26 -14.63 5.60 7.65
CA LEU A 26 -14.10 4.41 7.00
C LEU A 26 -15.13 3.29 7.00
N LYS A 27 -15.35 2.68 5.85
CA LYS A 27 -16.21 1.49 5.68
C LYS A 27 -15.40 0.33 5.13
N VAL A 28 -15.41 -0.79 5.84
CA VAL A 28 -14.71 -2.02 5.46
C VAL A 28 -15.74 -3.07 5.05
N ARG A 29 -15.61 -3.60 3.83
CA ARG A 29 -16.52 -4.61 3.29
C ARG A 29 -16.26 -5.96 3.95
N ARG A 30 -17.30 -6.78 4.00
CA ARG A 30 -17.15 -8.15 4.51
C ARG A 30 -16.28 -8.98 3.56
N GLY A 31 -15.30 -9.69 4.13
CA GLY A 31 -14.41 -10.58 3.40
C GLY A 31 -13.34 -9.86 2.56
N GLU A 32 -13.16 -8.52 2.68
CA GLU A 32 -12.09 -7.83 1.99
C GLU A 32 -10.77 -7.86 2.77
N PHE A 33 -9.68 -7.72 2.04
CA PHE A 33 -8.35 -7.41 2.57
C PHE A 33 -8.13 -5.90 2.41
N LEU A 34 -8.32 -5.15 3.49
CA LEU A 34 -8.09 -3.69 3.51
C LEU A 34 -6.74 -3.38 4.12
N THR A 35 -5.97 -2.50 3.47
CA THR A 35 -4.70 -2.02 4.03
C THR A 35 -4.76 -0.53 4.38
N LEU A 36 -4.33 -0.18 5.58
CA LEU A 36 -4.05 1.19 6.00
C LEU A 36 -2.58 1.48 5.71
N LEU A 37 -2.32 2.37 4.76
CA LEU A 37 -1.00 2.74 4.28
C LEU A 37 -0.71 4.22 4.62
N GLY A 38 0.51 4.56 5.00
CA GLY A 38 0.90 5.95 5.27
C GLY A 38 2.20 6.05 6.04
N PRO A 39 2.79 7.24 6.18
CA PRO A 39 4.02 7.45 6.93
C PRO A 39 3.86 7.15 8.42
N SER A 40 4.99 7.01 9.13
CA SER A 40 4.99 6.81 10.57
C SER A 40 4.27 7.97 11.28
N GLY A 41 3.44 7.65 12.28
CA GLY A 41 2.72 8.66 13.05
C GLY A 41 1.47 9.25 12.40
N CYS A 42 1.04 8.81 11.19
CA CYS A 42 -0.16 9.35 10.54
C CYS A 42 -1.50 8.83 11.10
N GLY A 43 -1.50 7.95 12.12
CA GLY A 43 -2.72 7.49 12.79
C GLY A 43 -3.18 6.07 12.48
N LYS A 44 -2.49 5.28 11.64
CA LYS A 44 -2.86 3.89 11.27
C LYS A 44 -3.07 2.98 12.47
N THR A 45 -2.06 2.86 13.34
CA THR A 45 -2.14 2.05 14.58
C THR A 45 -3.21 2.59 15.52
N THR A 46 -3.49 3.90 15.53
CA THR A 46 -4.59 4.49 16.31
C THR A 46 -5.93 3.99 15.80
N ILE A 47 -6.18 3.99 14.48
CA ILE A 47 -7.39 3.39 13.89
C ILE A 47 -7.50 1.93 14.28
N LEU A 48 -6.42 1.14 14.13
CA LEU A 48 -6.43 -0.27 14.48
C LEU A 48 -6.77 -0.49 15.96
N ARG A 49 -6.24 0.35 16.88
CA ARG A 49 -6.56 0.29 18.32
C ARG A 49 -8.01 0.69 18.61
N LEU A 50 -8.58 1.66 17.87
CA LEU A 50 -10.00 1.99 17.97
C LEU A 50 -10.87 0.81 17.55
N LEU A 51 -10.53 0.11 16.47
CA LEU A 51 -11.26 -1.08 15.99
C LEU A 51 -11.14 -2.24 16.99
N ALA A 52 -9.95 -2.46 17.53
CA ALA A 52 -9.69 -3.51 18.51
C ALA A 52 -10.32 -3.26 19.88
N GLY A 53 -10.69 -2.01 20.20
CA GLY A 53 -11.19 -1.63 21.53
C GLY A 53 -10.12 -1.36 22.57
N PHE A 54 -8.85 -1.28 22.19
CA PHE A 54 -7.76 -0.86 23.09
C PHE A 54 -7.79 0.63 23.36
N GLU A 55 -8.47 1.40 22.50
CA GLU A 55 -8.69 2.83 22.62
C GLU A 55 -10.15 3.15 22.29
N SER A 56 -10.68 4.19 22.90
CA SER A 56 -11.99 4.76 22.53
C SER A 56 -11.77 6.04 21.72
N PRO A 57 -12.60 6.32 20.71
CA PRO A 57 -12.55 7.60 20.02
C PRO A 57 -12.88 8.75 20.98
N THR A 58 -12.34 9.95 20.70
CA THR A 58 -12.71 11.16 21.45
C THR A 58 -14.12 11.60 21.07
N THR A 59 -14.46 11.52 19.78
CA THR A 59 -15.82 11.70 19.23
C THR A 59 -16.03 10.73 18.08
N GLY A 60 -17.28 10.54 17.67
CA GLY A 60 -17.64 9.60 16.62
C GLY A 60 -17.93 8.21 17.16
N THR A 61 -18.17 7.25 16.26
CA THR A 61 -18.59 5.89 16.62
C THR A 61 -17.83 4.82 15.85
N VAL A 62 -17.71 3.64 16.47
CA VAL A 62 -17.15 2.42 15.89
C VAL A 62 -18.26 1.38 15.82
N LEU A 63 -18.61 0.90 14.62
CA LEU A 63 -19.58 -0.15 14.44
C LEU A 63 -18.90 -1.41 13.91
N LEU A 64 -19.33 -2.56 14.44
CA LEU A 64 -18.99 -3.90 13.95
C LEU A 64 -20.28 -4.65 13.61
N ASP A 65 -20.41 -5.11 12.36
CA ASP A 65 -21.60 -5.77 11.82
C ASP A 65 -22.91 -5.01 12.10
N GLY A 66 -22.83 -3.66 12.01
CA GLY A 66 -23.94 -2.74 12.27
C GLY A 66 -24.22 -2.44 13.75
N GLN A 67 -23.52 -3.08 14.68
CA GLN A 67 -23.66 -2.84 16.12
C GLN A 67 -22.65 -1.81 16.60
N ASP A 68 -23.07 -0.86 17.42
CA ASP A 68 -22.19 0.08 18.07
C ASP A 68 -21.36 -0.62 19.16
N VAL A 69 -20.05 -0.65 18.94
CA VAL A 69 -19.08 -1.26 19.86
C VAL A 69 -18.13 -0.23 20.48
N THR A 70 -18.46 1.05 20.35
CA THR A 70 -17.61 2.17 20.78
C THR A 70 -17.16 2.05 22.23
N ALA A 71 -18.08 1.64 23.12
CA ALA A 71 -17.83 1.47 24.57
C ALA A 71 -17.43 0.04 24.97
N LEU A 72 -17.47 -0.93 24.04
CA LEU A 72 -17.14 -2.32 24.36
C LEU A 72 -15.64 -2.52 24.52
N PRO A 73 -15.18 -3.28 25.54
CA PRO A 73 -13.79 -3.65 25.71
C PRO A 73 -13.35 -4.66 24.63
N PRO A 74 -12.03 -4.88 24.44
CA PRO A 74 -11.50 -5.75 23.38
C PRO A 74 -12.02 -7.18 23.38
N GLU A 75 -12.19 -7.78 24.56
CA GLU A 75 -12.65 -9.17 24.73
C GLU A 75 -14.09 -9.42 24.27
N ASP A 76 -14.91 -8.38 24.26
CA ASP A 76 -16.33 -8.44 23.86
C ASP A 76 -16.55 -8.07 22.39
N ARG A 77 -15.48 -7.68 21.68
CA ARG A 77 -15.54 -7.41 20.24
C ARG A 77 -15.21 -8.67 19.44
N GLY A 78 -15.93 -8.84 18.33
CA GLY A 78 -15.69 -9.96 17.40
C GLY A 78 -14.43 -9.79 16.54
N VAL A 79 -13.39 -9.16 17.05
CA VAL A 79 -12.13 -8.90 16.35
C VAL A 79 -10.95 -9.47 17.12
N ASN A 80 -9.90 -9.90 16.40
CA ASN A 80 -8.65 -10.30 17.02
C ASN A 80 -7.47 -9.59 16.36
N THR A 81 -6.43 -9.33 17.13
CA THR A 81 -5.25 -8.57 16.68
C THR A 81 -4.00 -9.44 16.69
N VAL A 82 -3.22 -9.38 15.61
CA VAL A 82 -1.83 -9.85 15.53
C VAL A 82 -0.92 -8.64 15.61
N PHE A 83 -0.12 -8.57 16.66
CA PHE A 83 0.80 -7.45 16.91
C PHE A 83 2.11 -7.60 16.14
N GLN A 84 2.83 -6.53 15.94
CA GLN A 84 4.13 -6.47 15.27
C GLN A 84 5.17 -7.43 15.89
N SER A 85 5.20 -7.55 17.22
CA SER A 85 6.08 -8.46 17.96
C SER A 85 5.53 -9.89 18.09
N TYR A 86 4.40 -10.21 17.42
CA TYR A 86 3.63 -11.45 17.55
C TYR A 86 3.07 -11.71 18.95
N ALA A 87 3.67 -11.17 20.01
CA ALA A 87 3.28 -11.25 21.42
C ALA A 87 2.99 -12.71 21.87
N LEU A 88 3.82 -13.68 21.42
CA LEU A 88 3.69 -15.08 21.84
C LEU A 88 4.17 -15.22 23.28
N PHE A 89 3.49 -16.12 24.03
CA PHE A 89 3.91 -16.48 25.40
C PHE A 89 5.13 -17.40 25.31
N PRO A 90 6.34 -16.94 25.70
CA PRO A 90 7.59 -17.67 25.43
C PRO A 90 7.73 -18.96 26.24
N HIS A 91 7.05 -19.04 27.38
CA HIS A 91 7.06 -20.20 28.28
C HIS A 91 6.06 -21.31 27.88
N MET A 92 5.08 -20.97 27.04
CA MET A 92 4.05 -21.89 26.55
C MET A 92 4.47 -22.57 25.25
N THR A 93 3.90 -23.77 24.99
CA THR A 93 4.03 -24.42 23.68
C THR A 93 3.24 -23.70 22.61
N VAL A 94 3.43 -24.07 21.34
CA VAL A 94 2.60 -23.60 20.22
C VAL A 94 1.13 -23.94 20.46
N TYR A 95 0.84 -25.17 20.88
CA TYR A 95 -0.50 -25.61 21.26
C TYR A 95 -1.10 -24.72 22.34
N ASP A 96 -0.38 -24.48 23.44
CA ASP A 96 -0.89 -23.68 24.56
C ASP A 96 -1.07 -22.20 24.20
N ASN A 97 -0.21 -21.64 23.35
CA ASN A 97 -0.40 -20.29 22.81
C ASN A 97 -1.73 -20.17 22.06
N VAL A 98 -2.05 -21.14 21.20
CA VAL A 98 -3.31 -21.13 20.42
C VAL A 98 -4.50 -21.45 21.32
N ALA A 99 -4.36 -22.39 22.25
CA ALA A 99 -5.39 -22.80 23.19
C ALA A 99 -5.78 -21.72 24.22
N PHE A 100 -4.95 -20.69 24.41
CA PHE A 100 -5.09 -19.72 25.49
C PHE A 100 -6.45 -18.99 25.47
N GLY A 101 -6.83 -18.43 24.32
CA GLY A 101 -8.10 -17.70 24.18
C GLY A 101 -9.34 -18.57 24.43
N PRO A 102 -9.48 -19.72 23.75
CA PRO A 102 -10.58 -20.65 24.00
C PRO A 102 -10.66 -21.13 25.45
N ARG A 103 -9.53 -21.40 26.12
CA ARG A 103 -9.52 -21.81 27.55
C ARG A 103 -10.12 -20.73 28.46
N ILE A 104 -9.78 -19.46 28.23
CA ILE A 104 -10.37 -18.33 29.00
C ILE A 104 -11.87 -18.26 28.80
N LYS A 105 -12.35 -18.61 27.60
CA LYS A 105 -13.78 -18.68 27.28
C LYS A 105 -14.47 -19.97 27.77
N GLY A 106 -13.78 -20.81 28.54
CA GLY A 106 -14.33 -22.03 29.14
C GLY A 106 -14.39 -23.22 28.17
N VAL A 107 -13.79 -23.14 26.99
CA VAL A 107 -13.71 -24.29 26.07
C VAL A 107 -12.64 -25.25 26.56
N GLY A 108 -12.99 -26.54 26.73
CA GLY A 108 -12.09 -27.60 27.22
C GLY A 108 -12.29 -28.93 26.52
N GLY A 109 -11.55 -29.96 26.99
CA GLY A 109 -11.67 -31.32 26.50
C GLY A 109 -11.37 -31.49 25.01
N SER A 110 -12.05 -32.43 24.37
CA SER A 110 -11.88 -32.76 22.95
C SER A 110 -12.25 -31.60 22.01
N GLU A 111 -13.17 -30.73 22.41
CA GLU A 111 -13.55 -29.55 21.62
C GLU A 111 -12.37 -28.57 21.49
N LEU A 112 -11.64 -28.31 22.60
CA LEU A 112 -10.45 -27.46 22.59
C LEU A 112 -9.37 -28.07 21.69
N GLU A 113 -9.09 -29.35 21.83
CA GLU A 113 -8.09 -30.03 21.01
C GLU A 113 -8.40 -29.93 19.53
N THR A 114 -9.65 -30.23 19.13
CA THR A 114 -10.10 -30.15 17.75
C THR A 114 -9.90 -28.73 17.21
N ARG A 115 -10.39 -27.70 17.91
CA ARG A 115 -10.29 -26.28 17.46
C ARG A 115 -8.84 -25.84 17.30
N VAL A 116 -7.97 -26.19 18.27
CA VAL A 116 -6.56 -25.81 18.23
C VAL A 116 -5.83 -26.49 17.07
N MET A 117 -6.06 -27.80 16.88
CA MET A 117 -5.41 -28.54 15.80
C MET A 117 -5.91 -28.10 14.42
N GLU A 118 -7.19 -27.77 14.27
CA GLU A 118 -7.74 -27.17 13.04
C GLU A 118 -7.06 -25.83 12.75
N ALA A 119 -6.93 -24.94 13.75
CA ALA A 119 -6.26 -23.65 13.57
C ALA A 119 -4.78 -23.83 13.19
N LEU A 120 -4.06 -24.76 13.83
CA LEU A 120 -2.66 -25.07 13.50
C LEU A 120 -2.52 -25.67 12.10
N LYS A 121 -3.43 -26.55 11.68
CA LYS A 121 -3.46 -27.13 10.34
C LYS A 121 -3.69 -26.05 9.28
N THR A 122 -4.58 -25.09 9.55
CA THR A 122 -4.87 -23.97 8.66
C THR A 122 -3.61 -23.15 8.33
N VAL A 123 -2.69 -23.00 9.30
CA VAL A 123 -1.41 -22.30 9.11
C VAL A 123 -0.23 -23.25 8.87
N LYS A 124 -0.47 -24.55 8.60
CA LYS A 124 0.54 -25.60 8.33
C LYS A 124 1.55 -25.78 9.45
N LEU A 125 1.11 -25.73 10.71
CA LEU A 125 1.95 -25.88 11.90
C LEU A 125 1.47 -27.01 12.87
N ASP A 126 0.61 -27.90 12.43
CA ASP A 126 0.10 -29.03 13.22
C ASP A 126 1.22 -29.94 13.76
N GLY A 127 2.28 -30.19 12.97
CA GLY A 127 3.46 -30.94 13.41
C GLY A 127 4.36 -30.19 14.41
N PHE A 128 4.09 -28.94 14.75
CA PHE A 128 4.89 -28.12 15.66
C PHE A 128 4.19 -27.84 17.00
N ALA A 129 3.05 -28.45 17.27
CA ALA A 129 2.19 -28.16 18.41
C ALA A 129 2.93 -28.17 19.76
N GLN A 130 3.90 -29.07 19.95
CA GLN A 130 4.65 -29.24 21.21
C GLN A 130 5.91 -28.39 21.33
N ARG A 131 6.28 -27.63 20.26
CA ARG A 131 7.44 -26.74 20.30
C ARG A 131 7.14 -25.46 21.08
N LYS A 132 8.19 -24.82 21.57
CA LYS A 132 8.13 -23.46 22.15
C LYS A 132 8.48 -22.41 21.10
N PRO A 133 8.04 -21.15 21.24
CA PRO A 133 8.34 -20.07 20.31
C PRO A 133 9.82 -19.91 19.96
N ALA A 134 10.72 -20.07 20.93
CA ALA A 134 12.17 -19.99 20.72
C ALA A 134 12.75 -21.07 19.77
N GLN A 135 11.99 -22.12 19.46
CA GLN A 135 12.37 -23.20 18.55
C GLN A 135 11.82 -23.00 17.13
N LEU A 136 11.22 -21.84 16.86
CA LEU A 136 10.55 -21.51 15.60
C LEU A 136 11.26 -20.37 14.88
N SER A 137 11.24 -20.40 13.55
CA SER A 137 11.64 -19.24 12.75
C SER A 137 10.64 -18.07 12.90
N GLY A 138 11.02 -16.85 12.55
CA GLY A 138 10.14 -15.67 12.62
C GLY A 138 8.81 -15.86 11.86
N GLY A 139 8.85 -16.42 10.65
CA GLY A 139 7.63 -16.73 9.90
C GLY A 139 6.76 -17.81 10.56
N GLN A 140 7.37 -18.80 11.21
CA GLN A 140 6.60 -19.78 12.00
C GLN A 140 5.98 -19.15 13.24
N GLN A 141 6.68 -18.25 13.93
CA GLN A 141 6.11 -17.50 15.07
C GLN A 141 4.92 -16.64 14.64
N GLN A 142 5.02 -15.97 13.51
CA GLN A 142 3.92 -15.21 12.93
C GLN A 142 2.70 -16.09 12.65
N ARG A 143 2.89 -17.25 12.02
CA ARG A 143 1.79 -18.21 11.78
C ARG A 143 1.15 -18.71 13.08
N VAL A 144 1.92 -18.91 14.15
CA VAL A 144 1.37 -19.23 15.47
C VAL A 144 0.49 -18.08 15.99
N ALA A 145 0.93 -16.82 15.85
CA ALA A 145 0.15 -15.66 16.26
C ALA A 145 -1.16 -15.54 15.47
N ILE A 146 -1.11 -15.83 14.16
CA ILE A 146 -2.30 -15.88 13.31
C ILE A 146 -3.24 -17.01 13.76
N ALA A 147 -2.73 -18.24 13.99
CA ALA A 147 -3.54 -19.35 14.47
C ALA A 147 -4.22 -19.04 15.81
N ARG A 148 -3.47 -18.39 16.75
CA ARG A 148 -4.00 -17.92 18.04
C ARG A 148 -5.14 -16.90 17.87
N ALA A 149 -5.05 -16.06 16.85
CA ALA A 149 -6.12 -15.11 16.54
C ALA A 149 -7.33 -15.80 15.87
N LEU A 150 -7.09 -16.73 14.95
CA LEU A 150 -8.12 -17.43 14.18
C LEU A 150 -8.94 -18.43 14.98
N VAL A 151 -8.35 -19.09 16.00
CA VAL A 151 -9.02 -20.12 16.81
C VAL A 151 -10.29 -19.61 17.48
N ASN A 152 -10.41 -18.29 17.71
CA ASN A 152 -11.58 -17.62 18.26
C ASN A 152 -12.68 -17.34 17.22
N ARG A 153 -12.45 -17.66 15.93
CA ARG A 153 -13.37 -17.41 14.80
C ARG A 153 -13.84 -15.96 14.73
N PRO A 154 -12.91 -15.00 14.64
CA PRO A 154 -13.27 -13.57 14.61
C PRO A 154 -13.98 -13.19 13.32
N LEU A 155 -14.79 -12.12 13.37
CA LEU A 155 -15.36 -11.46 12.17
C LEU A 155 -14.28 -10.75 11.37
N VAL A 156 -13.29 -10.18 12.07
CA VAL A 156 -12.20 -9.40 11.49
C VAL A 156 -10.88 -9.76 12.15
N LEU A 157 -9.85 -9.93 11.34
CA LEU A 157 -8.47 -10.05 11.78
C LEU A 157 -7.73 -8.74 11.53
N LEU A 158 -7.20 -8.15 12.60
CA LEU A 158 -6.39 -6.94 12.58
C LEU A 158 -4.91 -7.32 12.62
N LEU A 159 -4.10 -6.78 11.69
CA LEU A 159 -2.69 -7.07 11.54
C LEU A 159 -1.89 -5.76 11.66
N ASP A 160 -1.10 -5.61 12.73
CA ASP A 160 -0.31 -4.39 12.99
C ASP A 160 1.15 -4.64 12.59
N GLU A 161 1.58 -4.15 11.41
CA GLU A 161 2.95 -4.25 10.86
C GLU A 161 3.59 -5.65 11.01
N SER A 162 2.78 -6.69 10.91
CA SER A 162 3.18 -8.06 11.27
C SER A 162 4.23 -8.69 10.35
N LEU A 163 4.57 -8.06 9.22
CA LEU A 163 5.58 -8.52 8.27
C LEU A 163 6.92 -7.79 8.39
N SER A 164 6.99 -6.67 9.11
CA SER A 164 8.16 -5.77 9.16
C SER A 164 9.43 -6.42 9.73
N ALA A 165 9.28 -7.42 10.62
CA ALA A 165 10.39 -8.12 11.26
C ALA A 165 11.01 -9.25 10.41
N LEU A 166 10.47 -9.53 9.21
CA LEU A 166 10.91 -10.61 8.34
C LEU A 166 11.92 -10.13 7.30
N ASP A 167 12.85 -11.01 6.94
CA ASP A 167 13.72 -10.79 5.77
C ASP A 167 12.91 -10.73 4.47
N TYR A 168 13.49 -10.15 3.41
CA TYR A 168 12.80 -9.89 2.16
C TYR A 168 12.14 -11.13 1.53
N LYS A 169 12.90 -12.26 1.44
CA LYS A 169 12.40 -13.49 0.81
C LYS A 169 11.24 -14.11 1.59
N LEU A 170 11.38 -14.13 2.91
CA LEU A 170 10.35 -14.66 3.79
C LEU A 170 9.11 -13.74 3.80
N ARG A 171 9.31 -12.42 3.77
CA ARG A 171 8.24 -11.43 3.69
C ARG A 171 7.39 -11.65 2.43
N LYS A 172 8.01 -11.79 1.25
CA LYS A 172 7.30 -12.09 -0.02
C LYS A 172 6.50 -13.38 0.06
N ALA A 173 7.08 -14.46 0.61
CA ALA A 173 6.36 -15.71 0.78
C ALA A 173 5.15 -15.56 1.73
N MET A 174 5.32 -14.81 2.83
CA MET A 174 4.25 -14.57 3.80
C MET A 174 3.13 -13.69 3.26
N GLN A 175 3.43 -12.70 2.40
CA GLN A 175 2.42 -11.89 1.70
C GLN A 175 1.48 -12.78 0.89
N ILE A 176 2.04 -13.67 0.08
CA ILE A 176 1.26 -14.63 -0.73
C ILE A 176 0.42 -15.54 0.17
N GLU A 177 1.01 -16.09 1.23
CA GLU A 177 0.30 -16.98 2.16
C GLU A 177 -0.85 -16.27 2.89
N LEU A 178 -0.66 -15.02 3.37
CA LEU A 178 -1.71 -14.25 4.03
C LEU A 178 -2.88 -13.97 3.09
N LYS A 179 -2.61 -13.61 1.83
CA LYS A 179 -3.66 -13.40 0.83
C LYS A 179 -4.42 -14.69 0.53
N GLN A 180 -3.71 -15.83 0.40
CA GLN A 180 -4.33 -17.14 0.22
C GLN A 180 -5.18 -17.54 1.42
N LEU A 181 -4.66 -17.34 2.63
CA LEU A 181 -5.35 -17.64 3.87
C LEU A 181 -6.64 -16.83 4.02
N GLN A 182 -6.58 -15.52 3.74
CA GLN A 182 -7.75 -14.64 3.77
C GLN A 182 -8.83 -15.12 2.80
N ARG A 183 -8.46 -15.47 1.55
CA ARG A 183 -9.40 -16.00 0.55
C ARG A 183 -10.00 -17.34 0.97
N GLN A 184 -9.19 -18.24 1.53
CA GLN A 184 -9.65 -19.55 1.99
C GLN A 184 -10.65 -19.45 3.14
N LEU A 185 -10.43 -18.51 4.07
CA LEU A 185 -11.26 -18.33 5.25
C LEU A 185 -12.48 -17.44 4.99
N GLY A 186 -12.43 -16.57 3.97
CA GLY A 186 -13.52 -15.61 3.66
C GLY A 186 -13.75 -14.56 4.76
N ILE A 187 -12.80 -14.39 5.69
CA ILE A 187 -12.90 -13.38 6.77
C ILE A 187 -12.27 -12.05 6.34
N THR A 188 -12.66 -10.98 6.99
CA THR A 188 -12.12 -9.64 6.70
C THR A 188 -10.77 -9.45 7.38
N PHE A 189 -9.79 -8.92 6.63
CA PHE A 189 -8.50 -8.52 7.15
C PHE A 189 -8.35 -7.00 7.10
N VAL A 190 -7.85 -6.39 8.19
CA VAL A 190 -7.38 -5.01 8.21
C VAL A 190 -5.90 -5.03 8.54
N PHE A 191 -5.08 -4.64 7.58
CA PHE A 191 -3.63 -4.68 7.67
C PHE A 191 -3.06 -3.26 7.78
N VAL A 192 -2.11 -3.05 8.65
CA VAL A 192 -1.37 -1.78 8.79
C VAL A 192 0.05 -1.99 8.30
N THR A 193 0.49 -1.14 7.40
CA THR A 193 1.87 -1.12 6.92
C THR A 193 2.31 0.30 6.54
N HIS A 194 3.61 0.51 6.45
CA HIS A 194 4.23 1.65 5.80
C HIS A 194 4.91 1.26 4.48
N ASP A 195 4.90 -0.04 4.14
CA ASP A 195 5.48 -0.59 2.92
C ASP A 195 4.43 -0.55 1.79
N GLN A 196 4.76 0.19 0.73
CA GLN A 196 3.89 0.39 -0.43
C GLN A 196 3.68 -0.91 -1.20
N GLU A 197 4.74 -1.72 -1.35
CA GLU A 197 4.69 -2.97 -2.07
C GLU A 197 3.76 -3.98 -1.39
N GLU A 198 3.76 -4.03 -0.05
CA GLU A 198 2.81 -4.83 0.72
C GLU A 198 1.37 -4.38 0.45
N ALA A 199 1.12 -3.07 0.53
CA ALA A 199 -0.21 -2.51 0.31
C ALA A 199 -0.74 -2.80 -1.11
N LEU A 200 0.09 -2.58 -2.14
CA LEU A 200 -0.31 -2.77 -3.53
C LEU A 200 -0.50 -4.25 -3.90
N SER A 201 0.35 -5.17 -3.37
CA SER A 201 0.32 -6.59 -3.75
C SER A 201 -0.77 -7.41 -3.04
N MET A 202 -1.14 -7.03 -1.81
CA MET A 202 -2.01 -7.87 -0.96
C MET A 202 -3.46 -7.41 -0.92
N SER A 203 -3.73 -6.12 -1.11
CA SER A 203 -5.01 -5.52 -0.77
C SER A 203 -6.07 -5.67 -1.87
N ASP A 204 -7.32 -5.69 -1.46
CA ASP A 204 -8.45 -5.44 -2.35
C ASP A 204 -8.73 -3.93 -2.41
N ARG A 205 -8.50 -3.21 -1.28
CA ARG A 205 -8.51 -1.75 -1.19
C ARG A 205 -7.41 -1.25 -0.27
N VAL A 206 -6.86 -0.09 -0.62
CA VAL A 206 -5.85 0.65 0.16
C VAL A 206 -6.46 1.95 0.65
N VAL A 207 -6.22 2.27 1.91
CA VAL A 207 -6.53 3.56 2.54
C VAL A 207 -5.22 4.29 2.75
N VAL A 208 -4.96 5.32 1.97
CA VAL A 208 -3.76 6.17 2.13
C VAL A 208 -4.05 7.23 3.16
N MET A 209 -3.20 7.30 4.20
CA MET A 209 -3.36 8.24 5.31
C MET A 209 -2.18 9.19 5.41
N ASN A 210 -2.47 10.43 5.78
CA ASN A 210 -1.47 11.43 6.13
C ASN A 210 -1.97 12.34 7.26
N ALA A 211 -1.13 12.61 8.24
CA ALA A 211 -1.40 13.56 9.33
C ALA A 211 -2.83 13.43 9.93
N GLY A 212 -3.26 12.19 10.22
CA GLY A 212 -4.55 11.90 10.84
C GLY A 212 -5.78 11.96 9.93
N ASN A 213 -5.58 12.15 8.63
CA ASN A 213 -6.64 12.20 7.62
C ASN A 213 -6.49 11.07 6.62
N ILE A 214 -7.62 10.62 6.05
CA ILE A 214 -7.63 9.79 4.87
C ILE A 214 -7.44 10.69 3.64
N GLN A 215 -6.45 10.37 2.81
CA GLN A 215 -6.12 11.10 1.58
C GLN A 215 -6.81 10.48 0.36
N GLN A 216 -6.88 9.15 0.31
CA GLN A 216 -7.54 8.42 -0.76
C GLN A 216 -7.92 7.02 -0.28
N ILE A 217 -9.03 6.48 -0.79
CA ILE A 217 -9.43 5.08 -0.65
C ILE A 217 -9.73 4.53 -2.05
N GLY A 218 -9.02 3.50 -2.46
CA GLY A 218 -9.21 2.88 -3.77
C GLY A 218 -8.64 1.48 -3.85
N THR A 219 -8.81 0.82 -4.99
CA THR A 219 -8.06 -0.38 -5.33
C THR A 219 -6.57 -0.04 -5.44
N PRO A 220 -5.65 -1.01 -5.32
CA PRO A 220 -4.22 -0.78 -5.54
C PRO A 220 -3.93 -0.02 -6.85
N ARG A 221 -4.62 -0.42 -7.93
CA ARG A 221 -4.47 0.20 -9.24
C ARG A 221 -4.93 1.68 -9.25
N GLU A 222 -6.09 1.97 -8.66
CA GLU A 222 -6.59 3.36 -8.57
C GLU A 222 -5.65 4.25 -7.78
N VAL A 223 -5.13 3.76 -6.64
CA VAL A 223 -4.23 4.54 -5.78
C VAL A 223 -2.90 4.83 -6.49
N TYR A 224 -2.39 3.88 -7.30
CA TYR A 224 -1.13 4.00 -8.02
C TYR A 224 -1.24 4.83 -9.30
N GLU A 225 -2.21 4.47 -10.18
CA GLU A 225 -2.37 5.09 -11.51
C GLU A 225 -3.22 6.37 -11.47
N GLN A 226 -3.99 6.60 -10.40
CA GLN A 226 -4.99 7.68 -10.32
C GLN A 226 -4.97 8.37 -8.96
N PRO A 227 -3.79 8.87 -8.52
CA PRO A 227 -3.68 9.54 -7.23
C PRO A 227 -4.57 10.78 -7.18
N GLU A 228 -5.28 10.96 -6.06
CA GLU A 228 -6.19 12.11 -5.87
C GLU A 228 -5.45 13.42 -5.58
N ASN A 229 -4.21 13.36 -5.10
CA ASN A 229 -3.40 14.53 -4.79
C ASN A 229 -1.90 14.21 -4.89
N LEU A 230 -1.08 15.25 -4.84
CA LEU A 230 0.36 15.14 -4.98
C LEU A 230 1.00 14.31 -3.85
N PHE A 231 0.43 14.38 -2.63
CA PHE A 231 0.91 13.55 -1.54
C PHE A 231 0.77 12.06 -1.86
N VAL A 232 -0.41 11.62 -2.30
CA VAL A 232 -0.64 10.20 -2.66
C VAL A 232 0.29 9.79 -3.79
N ALA A 233 0.42 10.61 -4.83
CA ALA A 233 1.29 10.35 -5.97
C ALA A 233 2.75 10.11 -5.56
N LYS A 234 3.30 10.99 -4.71
CA LYS A 234 4.69 10.92 -4.20
C LYS A 234 4.89 9.86 -3.13
N PHE A 235 3.84 9.56 -2.36
CA PHE A 235 3.94 8.57 -1.29
C PHE A 235 3.79 7.15 -1.81
N VAL A 236 3.03 6.91 -2.89
CA VAL A 236 2.77 5.57 -3.44
C VAL A 236 3.62 5.36 -4.71
N GLY A 237 4.93 5.18 -4.51
CA GLY A 237 5.92 5.00 -5.57
C GLY A 237 6.63 6.29 -5.97
N GLU A 238 7.70 6.13 -6.74
CA GLU A 238 8.44 7.25 -7.32
C GLU A 238 7.61 7.91 -8.42
N ILE A 239 7.78 9.23 -8.59
CA ILE A 239 7.05 9.99 -9.62
C ILE A 239 7.83 11.23 -10.04
N ASN A 240 7.93 11.46 -11.33
CA ASN A 240 8.38 12.70 -11.90
C ASN A 240 7.25 13.73 -11.86
N THR A 241 7.58 14.97 -11.52
CA THR A 241 6.60 16.06 -11.44
C THR A 241 7.08 17.20 -12.32
N LEU A 242 6.37 17.45 -13.43
CA LEU A 242 6.64 18.56 -14.34
C LEU A 242 5.61 19.66 -14.10
N THR A 243 6.05 20.90 -14.12
CA THR A 243 5.13 22.05 -14.02
C THR A 243 4.74 22.51 -15.42
N GLY A 244 3.45 22.54 -15.69
CA GLY A 244 2.91 23.00 -16.97
C GLY A 244 1.86 24.08 -16.81
N LYS A 245 1.51 24.72 -17.93
CA LYS A 245 0.47 25.75 -17.99
C LYS A 245 -0.56 25.38 -19.03
N VAL A 246 -1.84 25.43 -18.66
CA VAL A 246 -2.96 25.17 -19.59
C VAL A 246 -3.06 26.29 -20.61
N CYS A 247 -2.89 25.98 -21.88
CA CYS A 247 -2.98 26.92 -23.00
C CYS A 247 -4.37 26.94 -23.67
N ALA A 248 -4.97 25.74 -23.83
CA ALA A 248 -6.31 25.58 -24.38
C ALA A 248 -7.07 24.44 -23.64
N VAL A 249 -8.39 24.49 -23.76
CA VAL A 249 -9.31 23.48 -23.17
C VAL A 249 -10.18 22.93 -24.30
N HIS A 250 -10.20 21.63 -24.46
CA HIS A 250 -11.01 20.94 -25.46
C HIS A 250 -12.26 20.32 -24.84
N GLY A 251 -13.32 20.18 -25.61
CA GLY A 251 -14.64 19.77 -25.11
C GLY A 251 -14.72 18.27 -24.71
N ASP A 252 -13.71 17.49 -25.04
CA ASP A 252 -13.62 16.06 -24.76
C ASP A 252 -12.83 15.72 -23.47
N GLY A 253 -12.44 16.76 -22.71
CA GLY A 253 -11.64 16.61 -21.48
C GLY A 253 -10.13 16.58 -21.72
N SER A 254 -9.66 16.90 -22.94
CA SER A 254 -8.26 17.13 -23.23
C SER A 254 -7.89 18.62 -23.12
N TYR A 255 -6.60 18.87 -22.93
CA TYR A 255 -6.01 20.18 -22.64
C TYR A 255 -4.69 20.31 -23.36
N ASP A 256 -4.49 21.42 -24.06
CA ASP A 256 -3.16 21.80 -24.51
C ASP A 256 -2.39 22.37 -23.32
N ILE A 257 -1.33 21.68 -22.92
CA ILE A 257 -0.49 22.07 -21.79
C ILE A 257 0.90 22.41 -22.30
N ASP A 258 1.34 23.62 -22.02
CA ASP A 258 2.72 24.04 -22.26
C ASP A 258 3.62 23.46 -21.17
N LEU A 259 4.51 22.56 -21.58
CA LEU A 259 5.60 22.00 -20.79
C LEU A 259 6.91 22.51 -21.40
N PHE A 260 7.52 23.52 -20.80
CA PHE A 260 8.82 24.05 -21.19
C PHE A 260 8.90 24.58 -22.64
N GLY A 261 7.82 25.11 -23.16
CA GLY A 261 7.74 25.61 -24.55
C GLY A 261 7.19 24.59 -25.55
N HIS A 262 6.99 23.35 -25.14
CA HIS A 262 6.31 22.34 -25.94
C HIS A 262 4.83 22.25 -25.54
N VAL A 263 3.93 22.45 -26.49
CA VAL A 263 2.49 22.32 -26.26
C VAL A 263 2.05 20.91 -26.55
N ILE A 264 1.58 20.21 -25.52
CA ILE A 264 1.21 18.79 -25.60
C ILE A 264 -0.28 18.64 -25.25
N ASP A 265 -1.01 17.86 -26.07
CA ASP A 265 -2.41 17.51 -25.79
C ASP A 265 -2.47 16.38 -24.78
N LEU A 266 -2.94 16.68 -23.56
CA LEU A 266 -3.03 15.76 -22.44
C LEU A 266 -4.45 15.67 -21.88
N ARG A 267 -4.85 14.50 -21.39
CA ARG A 267 -6.18 14.30 -20.80
C ARG A 267 -6.15 14.43 -19.29
N ALA A 268 -7.08 15.22 -18.75
CA ALA A 268 -7.24 15.37 -17.30
C ALA A 268 -8.61 14.90 -16.83
N ARG A 269 -8.66 14.32 -15.64
CA ARG A 269 -9.91 13.94 -14.96
C ARG A 269 -10.58 15.13 -14.28
N ARG A 270 -9.81 16.14 -13.95
CA ARG A 270 -10.27 17.38 -13.31
C ARG A 270 -10.36 18.49 -14.34
N SER A 271 -11.26 19.42 -14.09
CA SER A 271 -11.40 20.60 -14.96
C SER A 271 -10.39 21.66 -14.56
N PHE A 272 -9.71 22.23 -15.57
CA PHE A 272 -8.78 23.33 -15.41
C PHE A 272 -9.20 24.51 -16.30
N ALA A 273 -8.91 25.71 -15.85
CA ALA A 273 -9.11 26.92 -16.67
C ALA A 273 -7.86 27.18 -17.51
N VAL A 274 -8.04 27.84 -18.65
CA VAL A 274 -6.91 28.38 -19.44
C VAL A 274 -6.07 29.31 -18.56
N GLY A 275 -4.76 29.14 -18.61
CA GLY A 275 -3.79 29.88 -17.80
C GLY A 275 -3.53 29.26 -16.42
N ALA A 276 -4.22 28.17 -16.01
CA ALA A 276 -3.95 27.49 -14.77
C ALA A 276 -2.58 26.80 -14.82
N GLU A 277 -1.84 26.87 -13.70
CA GLU A 277 -0.65 26.05 -13.49
C GLU A 277 -1.07 24.66 -13.02
N VAL A 278 -0.43 23.63 -13.57
CA VAL A 278 -0.72 22.23 -13.31
C VAL A 278 0.57 21.45 -13.07
N SER A 279 0.47 20.38 -12.27
CA SER A 279 1.51 19.39 -12.13
C SER A 279 1.20 18.20 -13.03
N VAL A 280 2.05 17.93 -14.00
CA VAL A 280 2.01 16.73 -14.85
C VAL A 280 2.91 15.69 -14.21
N LEU A 281 2.32 14.56 -13.80
CA LEU A 281 2.94 13.51 -13.04
C LEU A 281 3.18 12.30 -13.94
N ILE A 282 4.42 11.81 -14.01
CA ILE A 282 4.81 10.70 -14.87
C ILE A 282 5.61 9.68 -14.04
N ARG A 283 5.22 8.41 -14.07
CA ARG A 283 5.96 7.35 -13.39
C ARG A 283 7.30 7.08 -14.08
N PRO A 284 8.36 6.68 -13.35
CA PRO A 284 9.66 6.36 -13.95
C PRO A 284 9.60 5.28 -15.03
N GLU A 285 8.74 4.29 -14.86
CA GLU A 285 8.54 3.19 -15.81
C GLU A 285 7.76 3.59 -17.07
N ASP A 286 7.08 4.73 -17.05
CA ASP A 286 6.33 5.26 -18.20
C ASP A 286 7.21 6.15 -19.10
N LEU A 287 8.38 6.57 -18.61
CA LEU A 287 9.37 7.31 -19.38
C LEU A 287 10.10 6.40 -20.36
N ARG A 288 10.30 6.89 -21.57
CA ARG A 288 11.09 6.27 -22.64
C ARG A 288 12.32 7.09 -22.92
N ILE A 289 13.44 6.42 -23.09
CA ILE A 289 14.72 7.05 -23.41
C ILE A 289 15.16 6.63 -24.80
N TRP A 290 15.46 7.62 -25.63
CA TRP A 290 15.94 7.44 -27.00
C TRP A 290 17.39 7.96 -27.11
N ARG A 291 18.26 7.15 -27.67
CA ARG A 291 19.64 7.58 -27.95
C ARG A 291 19.69 8.37 -29.24
N GLU A 292 20.74 9.17 -29.37
CA GLU A 292 21.05 9.84 -30.62
C GLU A 292 21.25 8.79 -31.74
N GLY A 293 20.40 8.86 -32.78
CA GLY A 293 20.41 7.88 -33.88
C GLY A 293 19.42 6.70 -33.73
N GLU A 294 18.70 6.59 -32.64
CA GLU A 294 17.54 5.73 -32.46
C GLU A 294 16.29 6.51 -32.89
N GLY A 295 15.62 6.10 -33.97
CA GLY A 295 14.46 6.81 -34.54
C GLY A 295 14.81 7.74 -35.69
N THR A 296 13.80 8.34 -36.31
CA THR A 296 13.98 9.37 -37.35
C THR A 296 14.16 10.76 -36.71
N VAL A 297 14.76 11.71 -37.43
CA VAL A 297 14.90 13.10 -36.96
C VAL A 297 13.52 13.74 -36.69
N GLU A 298 12.48 13.32 -37.42
CA GLU A 298 11.10 13.77 -37.20
C GLU A 298 10.51 13.21 -35.90
N ASP A 299 10.84 11.95 -35.54
CA ASP A 299 10.40 11.32 -34.28
C ASP A 299 11.04 11.96 -33.04
N LEU A 300 12.24 12.54 -33.15
CA LEU A 300 12.99 13.14 -32.05
C LEU A 300 12.69 14.64 -31.86
N ALA A 301 12.06 15.30 -32.83
CA ALA A 301 11.85 16.76 -32.81
C ALA A 301 10.90 17.25 -31.69
N ASP A 302 9.97 16.37 -31.29
CA ASP A 302 8.96 16.68 -30.24
C ASP A 302 9.37 16.12 -28.86
N LEU A 303 10.56 15.50 -28.75
CA LEU A 303 11.04 14.91 -27.50
C LEU A 303 11.90 15.90 -26.70
N PHE A 304 11.99 15.65 -25.39
CA PHE A 304 12.77 16.49 -24.48
C PHE A 304 14.25 16.10 -24.49
N PRO A 305 15.16 16.94 -24.97
CA PRO A 305 16.58 16.63 -24.96
C PRO A 305 17.13 16.65 -23.54
N GLY A 306 18.00 15.70 -23.23
CA GLY A 306 18.62 15.57 -21.91
C GLY A 306 19.97 14.87 -21.94
N THR A 307 20.59 14.77 -20.78
CA THR A 307 21.87 14.09 -20.57
C THR A 307 21.75 13.14 -19.38
N VAL A 308 22.26 11.93 -19.55
CA VAL A 308 22.30 10.94 -18.47
C VAL A 308 23.28 11.40 -17.39
N GLU A 309 22.82 11.59 -16.15
CA GLU A 309 23.67 11.96 -15.01
C GLU A 309 24.06 10.76 -14.16
N GLU A 310 23.16 9.81 -13.96
CA GLU A 310 23.41 8.62 -13.16
C GLU A 310 22.82 7.38 -13.85
N VAL A 311 23.50 6.24 -13.66
CA VAL A 311 23.07 4.91 -14.13
C VAL A 311 23.09 3.96 -12.95
N ILE A 312 21.94 3.42 -12.56
CA ILE A 312 21.79 2.55 -11.39
C ILE A 312 21.30 1.18 -11.83
N TYR A 313 22.19 0.20 -11.87
CA TYR A 313 21.85 -1.17 -12.25
C TYR A 313 21.18 -1.93 -11.09
N LYS A 314 19.98 -2.46 -11.32
CA LYS A 314 19.17 -3.20 -10.33
C LYS A 314 18.93 -4.67 -10.72
N GLY A 315 19.69 -5.23 -11.64
CA GLY A 315 19.53 -6.62 -12.10
C GLY A 315 18.58 -6.73 -13.28
N THR A 316 17.29 -6.73 -13.06
CA THR A 316 16.26 -6.81 -14.12
C THR A 316 15.91 -5.46 -14.73
N THR A 317 16.34 -4.37 -14.12
CA THR A 317 16.11 -2.99 -14.56
C THR A 317 17.35 -2.15 -14.42
N VAL A 318 17.39 -1.05 -15.15
CA VAL A 318 18.34 0.05 -14.97
C VAL A 318 17.54 1.32 -14.71
N ASP A 319 17.85 2.01 -13.62
CA ASP A 319 17.31 3.34 -13.40
C ASP A 319 18.31 4.36 -13.94
N LEU A 320 17.79 5.36 -14.63
CA LEU A 320 18.58 6.49 -15.11
C LEU A 320 18.07 7.77 -14.46
N ILE A 321 19.01 8.63 -14.10
CA ILE A 321 18.68 10.03 -13.77
C ILE A 321 19.12 10.86 -14.98
N VAL A 322 18.15 11.51 -15.61
CA VAL A 322 18.37 12.31 -16.80
C VAL A 322 18.13 13.79 -16.47
N ARG A 323 19.08 14.64 -16.79
CA ARG A 323 18.94 16.09 -16.69
C ARG A 323 18.44 16.65 -18.02
N LEU A 324 17.26 17.27 -18.04
CA LEU A 324 16.76 17.96 -19.20
C LEU A 324 17.65 19.16 -19.56
N THR A 325 17.89 19.36 -20.84
CA THR A 325 18.80 20.41 -21.33
C THR A 325 18.25 21.81 -21.10
N GLU A 326 16.95 22.00 -21.34
CA GLU A 326 16.32 23.33 -21.33
C GLU A 326 16.02 23.83 -19.90
N THR A 327 15.54 22.95 -19.03
CA THR A 327 15.03 23.32 -17.70
C THR A 327 15.99 22.98 -16.59
N ARG A 328 16.96 22.09 -16.87
CA ARG A 328 17.86 21.46 -15.89
C ARG A 328 17.13 20.62 -14.82
N GLU A 329 15.86 20.32 -15.02
CA GLU A 329 15.14 19.39 -14.15
C GLU A 329 15.69 17.98 -14.29
N LEU A 330 15.61 17.23 -13.19
CA LEU A 330 16.03 15.82 -13.12
C LEU A 330 14.80 14.93 -13.25
N LEU A 331 14.85 14.02 -14.21
CA LEU A 331 13.87 12.97 -14.38
C LEU A 331 14.47 11.61 -13.99
N SER A 332 13.74 10.84 -13.19
CA SER A 332 14.06 9.45 -12.90
C SER A 332 13.29 8.54 -13.86
N THR A 333 13.98 7.62 -14.51
CA THR A 333 13.34 6.64 -15.39
C THR A 333 13.81 5.24 -15.05
N THR A 334 12.92 4.25 -15.18
CA THR A 334 13.21 2.83 -14.99
C THR A 334 13.07 2.11 -16.32
N GLN A 335 14.19 1.60 -16.83
CA GLN A 335 14.24 0.84 -18.08
C GLN A 335 14.31 -0.66 -17.80
N PHE A 336 13.47 -1.44 -18.46
CA PHE A 336 13.43 -2.89 -18.33
C PHE A 336 14.31 -3.57 -19.40
N PHE A 337 15.00 -4.64 -18.99
CA PHE A 337 15.66 -5.51 -19.96
C PHE A 337 14.60 -6.16 -20.87
N ASN A 338 14.71 -5.94 -22.17
CA ASN A 338 13.91 -6.63 -23.17
C ASN A 338 14.70 -7.82 -23.71
N GLU A 339 14.20 -9.04 -23.53
CA GLU A 339 14.85 -10.27 -24.02
C GLU A 339 14.91 -10.33 -25.57
N ASP A 340 14.05 -9.59 -26.26
CA ASP A 340 14.03 -9.51 -27.72
C ASP A 340 15.15 -8.63 -28.28
N ASP A 341 15.86 -7.91 -27.43
CA ASP A 341 17.02 -7.11 -27.81
C ASP A 341 18.28 -8.00 -27.91
N ALA A 342 18.45 -8.64 -29.04
CA ALA A 342 19.57 -9.55 -29.34
C ALA A 342 20.96 -8.86 -29.28
N SER A 343 21.03 -7.52 -29.15
CA SER A 343 22.29 -6.77 -29.10
C SER A 343 22.82 -6.57 -27.68
N GLY A 344 21.96 -6.71 -26.63
CA GLY A 344 22.33 -6.45 -25.23
C GLY A 344 22.79 -5.00 -24.96
N SER A 345 22.68 -4.13 -25.96
CA SER A 345 23.26 -2.78 -25.94
C SER A 345 22.29 -1.71 -25.43
N LEU A 346 20.98 -2.01 -25.41
CA LEU A 346 19.95 -0.99 -25.10
C LEU A 346 20.01 -0.47 -23.65
N LEU A 347 20.66 -1.18 -22.73
CA LEU A 347 20.80 -0.74 -21.34
C LEU A 347 22.23 -0.36 -20.93
N ASP A 348 23.17 -0.31 -21.86
CA ASP A 348 24.55 0.15 -21.63
C ASP A 348 24.64 1.69 -21.76
N TYR A 349 23.86 2.39 -20.93
CA TYR A 349 23.90 3.85 -20.86
C TYR A 349 25.17 4.32 -20.14
N ARG A 350 25.70 5.49 -20.57
CA ARG A 350 26.87 6.11 -19.97
C ARG A 350 26.55 7.47 -19.38
N ILE A 351 27.19 7.78 -18.26
CA ILE A 351 27.11 9.12 -17.68
C ILE A 351 27.67 10.13 -18.69
N GLY A 352 26.92 11.22 -18.92
CA GLY A 352 27.22 12.23 -19.92
C GLY A 352 26.69 11.93 -21.32
N GLU A 353 26.01 10.79 -21.52
CA GLU A 353 25.42 10.45 -22.81
C GLU A 353 24.21 11.36 -23.12
N PRO A 354 24.17 11.97 -24.34
CA PRO A 354 22.98 12.72 -24.77
C PRO A 354 21.84 11.76 -25.11
N VAL A 355 20.64 12.12 -24.66
CA VAL A 355 19.43 11.33 -24.86
C VAL A 355 18.22 12.23 -25.10
N HIS A 356 17.16 11.64 -25.63
CA HIS A 356 15.85 12.28 -25.71
C HIS A 356 14.86 11.53 -24.81
N VAL A 357 14.03 12.27 -24.10
CA VAL A 357 13.04 11.74 -23.16
C VAL A 357 11.66 11.92 -23.71
N ASP A 358 10.86 10.87 -23.65
CA ASP A 358 9.45 10.83 -23.96
C ASP A 358 8.72 10.00 -22.90
N TRP A 359 7.40 9.90 -22.96
CA TRP A 359 6.62 9.01 -22.12
C TRP A 359 5.45 8.38 -22.85
N VAL A 360 4.85 7.38 -22.23
CA VAL A 360 3.66 6.73 -22.76
C VAL A 360 2.46 7.66 -22.59
N HIS A 361 2.04 8.36 -23.66
CA HIS A 361 0.92 9.27 -23.63
C HIS A 361 -0.37 8.60 -23.14
N GLY A 362 -1.12 9.32 -22.27
CA GLY A 362 -2.35 8.84 -21.63
C GLY A 362 -2.12 8.13 -20.30
N TRP A 363 -0.85 8.01 -19.84
CA TRP A 363 -0.49 7.43 -18.54
C TRP A 363 -0.08 8.51 -17.53
N GLU A 364 0.10 9.73 -17.98
CA GLU A 364 0.32 10.88 -17.13
C GLU A 364 -0.92 11.23 -16.28
N VAL A 365 -0.69 11.79 -15.10
CA VAL A 365 -1.74 12.30 -14.22
C VAL A 365 -1.58 13.80 -14.05
N ILE A 366 -2.65 14.56 -14.29
CA ILE A 366 -2.64 16.01 -14.18
C ILE A 366 -3.36 16.43 -12.91
N LEU A 367 -2.65 17.12 -12.04
CA LEU A 367 -3.16 17.65 -10.78
C LEU A 367 -2.99 19.18 -10.73
N PRO A 368 -3.78 19.88 -9.90
CA PRO A 368 -3.51 21.29 -9.60
C PRO A 368 -2.07 21.44 -9.09
N HIS A 369 -1.40 22.51 -9.51
CA HIS A 369 -0.10 22.86 -8.95
C HIS A 369 -0.31 23.39 -7.53
N GLU A 370 0.43 22.80 -6.54
CA GLU A 370 0.35 23.14 -5.11
C GLU A 370 1.50 24.05 -4.69
#